data_e6194fa05bde3353a2d199a0c473424c
#
_entry.id   e6194fa05bde3353a2d199a0c473424c
#
_cell.length_a   1.000
_cell.length_b   1.000
_cell.length_c   1.000
_cell.angle_alpha   90.00
_cell.angle_beta   90.00
_cell.angle_gamma   90.00
#
_symmetry.space_group_name_H-M   'P 1'
#
loop_
_entity.id
_entity.type
_entity.pdbx_description
1 polymer ?
#
loop_
_entity_poly.entity_id
_entity_poly.type
_entity_poly.pdbx_seq_one_letter_code
_entity_poly.pdbx_strand_id
1 'polypeptide(L)'
;MLDVLVKLGNKKVNNDPKSTADTNNAAQSEAVLLEDTVSNLLDKIIEKRVNQRLSELGITDSNGSLNKSSIEEIEEKNSKQSLKAPNITASKEIVKRKFKYHPETRAELYNLCRDGRVYLGDIDTSKITDMSKLFKGNDEIKYSRDFSGIELWDVSNVTNMECMFYKSSFNQDISSWDVSNVKNMSSMFYESSFNQDIRSWDVSNVTDMSNMFLVSSFNQDISSWDVSNVTNMQGMFYRTPFNHDISSWDVSNVTNMQGMFSHSSFNQDISSWDVSNVKNMSSMFYESSFNQDIGSWDVSNVRDMSWMFLDSSFNQDISSWDVSNVTDMSFMFSNPSFNQDISSWNVSNVTDMSEMFSESSFNQDISSWDVSNVTNMSFMFSKSPFNQDISSWDVSNVRDMYGMFYESSFNQDISSWNVSNVTDM
;
A
#
# COMPACT_ATOMS: atom_id res chain seq x y z
N MET A 1 8.92 -12.67 -32.11
CA MET A 1 8.55 -11.46 -31.36
C MET A 1 9.65 -10.99 -30.42
N LEU A 2 10.29 -11.86 -29.63
CA LEU A 2 11.47 -11.51 -28.81
C LEU A 2 12.65 -10.95 -29.63
N ASP A 3 12.90 -11.45 -30.83
CA ASP A 3 14.01 -10.99 -31.69
C ASP A 3 13.87 -9.57 -32.25
N VAL A 4 12.68 -9.00 -32.25
CA VAL A 4 12.42 -7.62 -32.69
C VAL A 4 12.66 -6.65 -31.54
N LEU A 5 12.35 -7.04 -30.32
CA LEU A 5 12.57 -6.22 -29.12
C LEU A 5 14.06 -6.12 -28.72
N VAL A 6 14.84 -7.18 -28.97
CA VAL A 6 16.29 -7.18 -28.73
C VAL A 6 17.06 -6.30 -29.72
N LYS A 7 16.57 -6.11 -30.96
CA LYS A 7 17.21 -5.23 -31.95
C LYS A 7 16.99 -3.73 -31.72
N LEU A 8 15.95 -3.34 -30.96
CA LEU A 8 15.65 -1.94 -30.65
C LEU A 8 16.40 -1.42 -29.42
N GLY A 9 16.84 -2.31 -28.51
CA GLY A 9 17.58 -1.94 -27.28
C GLY A 9 19.07 -1.66 -27.44
N ASN A 10 19.67 -1.90 -28.61
CA ASN A 10 21.14 -1.82 -28.83
C ASN A 10 21.64 -0.64 -29.67
N LYS A 11 20.85 0.42 -29.86
CA LYS A 11 21.39 1.68 -30.39
C LYS A 11 22.06 2.50 -29.31
N LYS A 12 23.39 2.41 -29.20
CA LYS A 12 24.23 3.30 -28.41
C LYS A 12 24.01 4.76 -28.84
N VAL A 13 23.57 5.59 -27.92
CA VAL A 13 23.56 7.06 -28.07
C VAL A 13 25.00 7.54 -27.90
N ASN A 14 25.60 8.07 -28.96
CA ASN A 14 26.82 8.87 -28.88
C ASN A 14 26.43 10.26 -28.37
N ASN A 15 26.95 10.62 -27.19
CA ASN A 15 26.82 11.95 -26.62
C ASN A 15 27.75 12.94 -27.31
N ASP A 16 27.18 13.91 -28.01
CA ASP A 16 27.85 15.15 -28.42
C ASP A 16 27.01 16.34 -27.87
N PRO A 17 27.57 17.26 -27.09
CA PRO A 17 26.82 18.23 -26.29
C PRO A 17 26.56 19.53 -27.02
N LYS A 18 25.75 19.54 -28.06
CA LYS A 18 25.20 20.76 -28.68
C LYS A 18 23.98 20.43 -29.55
N SER A 19 22.79 20.24 -28.94
CA SER A 19 21.45 20.57 -29.48
C SER A 19 20.38 19.93 -28.59
N THR A 20 19.91 20.65 -27.57
CA THR A 20 19.04 20.09 -26.53
C THR A 20 17.56 20.49 -26.64
N ALA A 21 17.09 20.96 -27.79
CA ALA A 21 15.68 21.34 -27.94
C ALA A 21 14.88 20.49 -28.96
N ASP A 22 15.50 19.98 -30.03
CA ASP A 22 14.77 19.27 -31.09
C ASP A 22 14.73 17.74 -30.92
N THR A 23 15.61 17.17 -30.10
CA THR A 23 15.68 15.71 -29.88
C THR A 23 14.64 15.18 -28.90
N ASN A 24 14.14 16.00 -27.96
CA ASN A 24 13.10 15.56 -27.01
C ASN A 24 11.71 15.47 -27.66
N ASN A 25 11.39 16.32 -28.64
CA ASN A 25 10.11 16.26 -29.34
C ASN A 25 10.03 15.07 -30.32
N ALA A 26 11.16 14.69 -30.93
CA ALA A 26 11.21 13.53 -31.81
C ALA A 26 11.09 12.20 -31.04
N ALA A 27 11.75 12.10 -29.89
CA ALA A 27 11.68 10.91 -29.02
C ALA A 27 10.29 10.72 -28.38
N GLN A 28 9.62 11.82 -28.00
CA GLN A 28 8.25 11.76 -27.50
C GLN A 28 7.24 11.39 -28.58
N SER A 29 7.41 11.88 -29.81
CA SER A 29 6.51 11.50 -30.92
C SER A 29 6.71 10.04 -31.38
N GLU A 30 7.95 9.50 -31.33
CA GLU A 30 8.20 8.09 -31.59
C GLU A 30 7.64 7.18 -30.49
N ALA A 31 7.70 7.58 -29.22
CA ALA A 31 7.12 6.84 -28.10
C ALA A 31 5.60 6.75 -28.19
N VAL A 32 4.92 7.86 -28.50
CA VAL A 32 3.45 7.89 -28.69
C VAL A 32 3.04 7.03 -29.91
N LEU A 33 3.80 7.07 -31.01
CA LEU A 33 3.52 6.22 -32.18
C LEU A 33 3.72 4.73 -31.89
N LEU A 34 4.64 4.39 -30.99
CA LEU A 34 4.86 3.01 -30.56
C LEU A 34 3.73 2.51 -29.65
N GLU A 35 3.25 3.34 -28.72
CA GLU A 35 2.12 3.03 -27.85
C GLU A 35 0.84 2.81 -28.66
N ASP A 36 0.53 3.68 -29.61
CA ASP A 36 -0.62 3.52 -30.52
C ASP A 36 -0.50 2.26 -31.38
N THR A 37 0.71 1.92 -31.82
CA THR A 37 0.94 0.73 -32.65
C THR A 37 0.77 -0.55 -31.82
N VAL A 38 1.26 -0.56 -30.58
CA VAL A 38 1.12 -1.70 -29.65
C VAL A 38 -0.34 -1.86 -29.24
N SER A 39 -1.06 -0.77 -28.93
CA SER A 39 -2.49 -0.79 -28.60
C SER A 39 -3.31 -1.37 -29.76
N ASN A 40 -3.13 -0.89 -30.99
CA ASN A 40 -3.81 -1.40 -32.17
C ASN A 40 -3.49 -2.88 -32.48
N LEU A 41 -2.28 -3.35 -32.12
CA LEU A 41 -1.92 -4.77 -32.29
C LEU A 41 -2.59 -5.65 -31.23
N LEU A 42 -2.68 -5.15 -29.99
CA LEU A 42 -3.39 -5.81 -28.89
C LEU A 42 -4.88 -5.94 -29.19
N ASP A 43 -5.52 -4.88 -29.66
CA ASP A 43 -6.95 -4.88 -30.02
C ASP A 43 -7.25 -5.92 -31.12
N LYS A 44 -6.42 -6.00 -32.15
CA LYS A 44 -6.54 -7.04 -33.16
C LYS A 44 -6.35 -8.46 -32.68
N ILE A 45 -5.46 -8.66 -31.68
CA ILE A 45 -5.25 -9.99 -31.07
C ILE A 45 -6.46 -10.36 -30.20
N ILE A 46 -7.00 -9.40 -29.45
CA ILE A 46 -8.18 -9.58 -28.60
C ILE A 46 -9.38 -9.90 -29.48
N GLU A 47 -9.64 -9.10 -30.52
CA GLU A 47 -10.72 -9.32 -31.46
C GLU A 47 -10.65 -10.71 -32.11
N LYS A 48 -9.46 -11.12 -32.56
CA LYS A 48 -9.25 -12.46 -33.12
C LYS A 48 -9.55 -13.58 -32.13
N ARG A 49 -9.16 -13.43 -30.88
CA ARG A 49 -9.43 -14.42 -29.80
C ARG A 49 -10.91 -14.46 -29.44
N VAL A 50 -11.57 -13.30 -29.35
CA VAL A 50 -13.01 -13.20 -29.09
C VAL A 50 -13.80 -13.88 -30.22
N ASN A 51 -13.51 -13.58 -31.47
CA ASN A 51 -14.18 -14.18 -32.62
C ASN A 51 -13.96 -15.70 -32.69
N GLN A 52 -12.74 -16.17 -32.38
CA GLN A 52 -12.47 -17.60 -32.30
C GLN A 52 -13.33 -18.28 -31.21
N ARG A 53 -13.44 -17.64 -30.03
CA ARG A 53 -14.22 -18.17 -28.90
C ARG A 53 -15.72 -18.15 -29.16
N LEU A 54 -16.23 -17.11 -29.85
CA LEU A 54 -17.62 -17.03 -30.27
C LEU A 54 -17.98 -18.13 -31.31
N SER A 55 -17.03 -18.46 -32.18
CA SER A 55 -17.18 -19.58 -33.11
C SER A 55 -17.17 -20.95 -32.45
N GLU A 56 -16.27 -21.16 -31.45
CA GLU A 56 -16.20 -22.39 -30.65
C GLU A 56 -17.49 -22.61 -29.83
N LEU A 57 -18.16 -21.53 -29.43
CA LEU A 57 -19.43 -21.57 -28.69
C LEU A 57 -20.66 -21.69 -29.60
N GLY A 58 -20.48 -21.71 -30.93
CA GLY A 58 -21.55 -21.81 -31.91
C GLY A 58 -22.41 -20.54 -32.06
N ILE A 59 -21.92 -19.40 -31.56
CA ILE A 59 -22.62 -18.10 -31.59
C ILE A 59 -22.41 -17.40 -32.96
N THR A 60 -21.27 -17.69 -33.62
CA THR A 60 -20.97 -17.18 -34.96
C THR A 60 -20.72 -18.34 -35.95
N ASP A 61 -20.97 -18.10 -37.24
CA ASP A 61 -20.60 -19.01 -38.31
C ASP A 61 -19.09 -18.98 -38.62
N SER A 62 -18.65 -19.81 -39.52
CA SER A 62 -17.23 -19.90 -39.93
C SER A 62 -16.66 -18.63 -40.57
N ASN A 63 -17.49 -17.62 -40.84
CA ASN A 63 -17.13 -16.31 -41.38
C ASN A 63 -17.20 -15.18 -40.34
N GLY A 64 -17.49 -15.50 -39.09
CA GLY A 64 -17.59 -14.52 -38.00
C GLY A 64 -18.92 -13.76 -37.94
N SER A 65 -19.94 -14.15 -38.69
CA SER A 65 -21.28 -13.54 -38.64
C SER A 65 -22.14 -14.21 -37.58
N LEU A 66 -22.92 -13.42 -36.84
CA LEU A 66 -23.80 -13.94 -35.79
C LEU A 66 -24.84 -14.90 -36.35
N ASN A 67 -25.02 -16.05 -35.68
CA ASN A 67 -25.95 -17.07 -36.14
C ASN A 67 -27.39 -16.59 -35.92
N LYS A 68 -28.22 -16.65 -36.98
CA LYS A 68 -29.55 -16.04 -37.01
C LYS A 68 -30.50 -16.57 -35.93
N SER A 69 -30.34 -17.85 -35.55
CA SER A 69 -31.08 -18.45 -34.42
C SER A 69 -30.73 -17.90 -33.08
N SER A 70 -29.48 -17.44 -32.88
CA SER A 70 -29.02 -16.82 -31.61
C SER A 70 -29.50 -15.37 -31.49
N ILE A 71 -29.71 -14.66 -32.61
CA ILE A 71 -30.27 -13.30 -32.62
C ILE A 71 -31.76 -13.34 -32.25
N GLU A 72 -32.52 -14.27 -32.79
CA GLU A 72 -33.95 -14.41 -32.50
C GLU A 72 -34.19 -14.77 -31.03
N GLU A 73 -33.31 -15.56 -30.40
CA GLU A 73 -33.39 -15.92 -28.97
C GLU A 73 -33.05 -14.75 -28.06
N ILE A 74 -32.15 -13.86 -28.46
CA ILE A 74 -31.78 -12.63 -27.74
C ILE A 74 -32.86 -11.55 -27.90
N GLU A 75 -33.43 -11.40 -29.09
CA GLU A 75 -34.50 -10.44 -29.35
C GLU A 75 -35.81 -10.84 -28.67
N GLU A 76 -36.13 -12.13 -28.57
CA GLU A 76 -37.29 -12.64 -27.83
C GLU A 76 -37.13 -12.47 -26.32
N LYS A 77 -35.91 -12.56 -25.79
CA LYS A 77 -35.60 -12.24 -24.37
C LYS A 77 -35.67 -10.75 -24.05
N ASN A 78 -35.22 -9.88 -24.97
CA ASN A 78 -35.19 -8.43 -24.78
C ASN A 78 -36.58 -7.78 -24.96
N SER A 79 -37.46 -8.32 -25.79
CA SER A 79 -38.81 -7.80 -26.03
C SER A 79 -39.80 -8.06 -24.87
N LYS A 80 -39.46 -8.97 -23.94
CA LYS A 80 -40.23 -9.26 -22.72
C LYS A 80 -39.78 -8.46 -21.48
N GLN A 81 -38.76 -7.60 -21.61
CA GLN A 81 -38.20 -6.78 -20.50
C GLN A 81 -38.41 -5.27 -20.66
N SER A 82 -39.58 -4.84 -21.08
CA SER A 82 -39.99 -3.43 -20.97
C SER A 82 -41.00 -3.30 -19.82
N LEU A 83 -40.62 -2.51 -18.79
CA LEU A 83 -41.43 -2.01 -17.68
C LEU A 83 -41.63 -2.95 -16.47
N LYS A 84 -40.72 -2.86 -15.49
CA LYS A 84 -40.99 -2.55 -14.06
C LYS A 84 -39.71 -2.54 -13.26
N ALA A 85 -39.60 -1.59 -12.30
CA ALA A 85 -38.48 -1.44 -11.37
C ALA A 85 -38.10 -2.77 -10.69
N PRO A 86 -36.80 -3.00 -10.35
CA PRO A 86 -36.34 -4.30 -9.91
C PRO A 86 -36.84 -4.61 -8.49
N ASN A 87 -37.84 -5.48 -8.39
CA ASN A 87 -38.04 -6.28 -7.20
C ASN A 87 -36.96 -7.36 -7.23
N ILE A 88 -36.02 -7.29 -6.32
CA ILE A 88 -34.95 -8.27 -6.12
C ILE A 88 -35.60 -9.55 -5.55
N THR A 89 -36.17 -10.34 -6.43
CA THR A 89 -36.34 -11.76 -6.29
C THR A 89 -35.95 -12.36 -7.65
N ALA A 90 -34.71 -12.14 -8.03
CA ALA A 90 -34.08 -12.92 -9.08
C ALA A 90 -34.00 -14.35 -8.54
N SER A 91 -35.01 -15.10 -8.95
CA SER A 91 -35.12 -16.52 -8.82
C SER A 91 -33.77 -17.19 -9.04
N LYS A 92 -33.33 -17.91 -8.03
CA LYS A 92 -32.30 -18.95 -8.05
C LYS A 92 -32.66 -20.05 -9.06
N GLU A 93 -32.61 -19.78 -10.32
CA GLU A 93 -32.23 -20.76 -11.33
C GLU A 93 -30.69 -20.74 -11.47
N ILE A 94 -30.03 -21.08 -10.35
CA ILE A 94 -28.70 -21.65 -10.40
C ILE A 94 -28.87 -22.93 -11.19
N VAL A 95 -28.49 -22.90 -12.50
CA VAL A 95 -28.12 -24.12 -13.20
C VAL A 95 -27.20 -24.83 -12.22
N LYS A 96 -27.63 -25.98 -11.67
CA LYS A 96 -26.86 -26.74 -10.67
C LYS A 96 -25.53 -27.11 -11.34
N ARG A 97 -24.54 -26.26 -11.19
CA ARG A 97 -23.18 -26.52 -11.66
C ARG A 97 -22.72 -27.77 -10.92
N LYS A 98 -22.37 -28.80 -11.65
CA LYS A 98 -21.89 -30.04 -11.08
C LYS A 98 -20.40 -29.87 -10.80
N PHE A 99 -20.06 -29.46 -9.59
CA PHE A 99 -18.68 -29.45 -9.13
C PHE A 99 -18.11 -30.88 -9.12
N LYS A 100 -16.83 -30.98 -9.39
CA LYS A 100 -16.11 -32.26 -9.36
C LYS A 100 -15.46 -32.52 -8.00
N TYR A 101 -15.14 -31.46 -7.27
CA TYR A 101 -14.46 -31.50 -5.98
C TYR A 101 -15.26 -30.73 -4.93
N HIS A 102 -15.38 -31.30 -3.73
CA HIS A 102 -16.17 -30.73 -2.62
C HIS A 102 -15.31 -30.72 -1.34
N PRO A 103 -14.26 -29.90 -1.24
CA PRO A 103 -13.46 -29.81 -0.03
C PRO A 103 -14.30 -29.29 1.13
N GLU A 104 -14.12 -29.88 2.31
CA GLU A 104 -14.77 -29.43 3.55
C GLU A 104 -13.79 -28.71 4.49
N THR A 105 -12.50 -28.81 4.19
CA THR A 105 -11.44 -28.20 4.99
C THR A 105 -10.49 -27.38 4.12
N ARG A 106 -9.80 -26.41 4.75
CA ARG A 106 -8.72 -25.66 4.12
C ARG A 106 -7.61 -26.57 3.57
N ALA A 107 -7.29 -27.66 4.29
CA ALA A 107 -6.21 -28.58 3.88
C ALA A 107 -6.57 -29.34 2.60
N GLU A 108 -7.81 -29.78 2.45
CA GLU A 108 -8.31 -30.40 1.23
C GLU A 108 -8.30 -29.40 0.07
N LEU A 109 -8.83 -28.19 0.27
CA LEU A 109 -8.80 -27.14 -0.75
C LEU A 109 -7.36 -26.80 -1.14
N TYR A 110 -6.44 -26.67 -0.18
CA TYR A 110 -5.02 -26.38 -0.45
C TYR A 110 -4.39 -27.43 -1.37
N ASN A 111 -4.65 -28.71 -1.13
CA ASN A 111 -4.11 -29.78 -1.98
C ASN A 111 -4.66 -29.71 -3.41
N LEU A 112 -5.94 -29.39 -3.59
CA LEU A 112 -6.56 -29.18 -4.90
C LEU A 112 -5.95 -27.96 -5.61
N CYS A 113 -5.73 -26.88 -4.88
CA CYS A 113 -5.10 -25.65 -5.42
C CYS A 113 -3.64 -25.87 -5.85
N ARG A 114 -2.92 -26.81 -5.24
CA ARG A 114 -1.53 -27.14 -5.59
C ARG A 114 -1.40 -28.12 -6.74
N ASP A 115 -2.44 -28.88 -7.07
CA ASP A 115 -2.46 -29.73 -8.26
C ASP A 115 -2.79 -28.89 -9.50
N GLY A 116 -1.78 -28.56 -10.31
CA GLY A 116 -1.94 -27.76 -11.53
C GLY A 116 -2.84 -28.37 -12.60
N ARG A 117 -3.28 -29.65 -12.45
CA ARG A 117 -4.23 -30.32 -13.34
C ARG A 117 -5.69 -30.06 -12.96
N VAL A 118 -5.93 -29.53 -11.75
CA VAL A 118 -7.27 -29.21 -11.27
C VAL A 118 -7.69 -27.85 -11.80
N TYR A 119 -8.79 -27.80 -12.55
CA TYR A 119 -9.44 -26.55 -12.93
C TYR A 119 -10.16 -25.95 -11.70
N LEU A 120 -9.84 -24.70 -11.34
CA LEU A 120 -10.36 -24.10 -10.10
C LEU A 120 -11.89 -23.99 -10.10
N GLY A 121 -12.48 -23.76 -11.27
CA GLY A 121 -13.92 -23.69 -11.39
C GLY A 121 -14.68 -25.01 -11.17
N ASP A 122 -14.00 -26.15 -11.04
CA ASP A 122 -14.60 -27.45 -10.72
C ASP A 122 -14.70 -27.68 -9.18
N ILE A 123 -14.23 -26.72 -8.37
CA ILE A 123 -14.17 -26.83 -6.90
C ILE A 123 -15.37 -26.10 -6.29
N ASP A 124 -16.16 -26.81 -5.49
CA ASP A 124 -17.20 -26.24 -4.62
C ASP A 124 -16.54 -25.69 -3.34
N THR A 125 -16.47 -24.36 -3.22
CA THR A 125 -15.85 -23.70 -2.07
C THR A 125 -16.85 -23.25 -1.01
N SER A 126 -18.14 -23.52 -1.20
CA SER A 126 -19.22 -23.02 -0.36
C SER A 126 -19.14 -23.40 1.14
N LYS A 127 -18.38 -24.46 1.48
CA LYS A 127 -18.17 -24.88 2.87
C LYS A 127 -16.90 -24.32 3.51
N ILE A 128 -16.07 -23.61 2.74
CA ILE A 128 -14.75 -23.15 3.19
C ILE A 128 -14.90 -21.83 3.95
N THR A 129 -14.35 -21.78 5.14
CA THR A 129 -14.31 -20.57 5.99
C THR A 129 -12.92 -19.96 6.13
N ASP A 130 -11.86 -20.70 5.78
CA ASP A 130 -10.48 -20.28 5.82
C ASP A 130 -9.80 -20.55 4.48
N MET A 131 -9.36 -19.48 3.80
CA MET A 131 -8.62 -19.53 2.53
C MET A 131 -7.19 -19.00 2.69
N SER A 132 -6.69 -18.94 3.94
CA SER A 132 -5.35 -18.43 4.19
C SER A 132 -4.28 -19.24 3.47
N LYS A 133 -3.33 -18.54 2.85
CA LYS A 133 -2.10 -19.10 2.25
C LYS A 133 -2.32 -20.07 1.08
N LEU A 134 -3.51 -20.10 0.44
CA LEU A 134 -3.82 -21.09 -0.62
C LEU A 134 -2.85 -20.99 -1.81
N PHE A 135 -2.54 -19.77 -2.23
CA PHE A 135 -1.69 -19.50 -3.39
C PHE A 135 -0.41 -18.74 -2.99
N LYS A 136 0.04 -18.94 -1.75
CA LYS A 136 1.25 -18.31 -1.23
C LYS A 136 2.49 -18.80 -1.95
N GLY A 137 3.30 -17.86 -2.50
CA GLY A 137 4.67 -18.08 -2.96
C GLY A 137 5.67 -18.17 -1.80
N ASN A 138 6.95 -18.24 -2.14
CA ASN A 138 8.05 -18.19 -1.18
C ASN A 138 9.04 -17.07 -1.55
N ASP A 139 10.12 -16.93 -0.81
CA ASP A 139 11.07 -15.83 -1.00
C ASP A 139 11.87 -15.94 -2.30
N GLU A 140 11.97 -17.11 -2.90
CA GLU A 140 12.74 -17.34 -4.12
C GLU A 140 11.88 -17.28 -5.38
N ILE A 141 10.61 -17.75 -5.30
CA ILE A 141 9.74 -17.94 -6.48
C ILE A 141 8.33 -17.44 -6.17
N LYS A 142 7.82 -16.51 -7.00
CA LYS A 142 6.40 -16.17 -6.99
C LYS A 142 5.56 -17.38 -7.38
N TYR A 143 4.49 -17.63 -6.60
CA TYR A 143 3.55 -18.69 -6.94
C TYR A 143 2.79 -18.32 -8.21
N SER A 144 2.80 -19.22 -9.19
CA SER A 144 2.11 -19.02 -10.47
C SER A 144 1.42 -20.31 -10.91
N ARG A 145 0.19 -20.17 -11.41
CA ARG A 145 -0.58 -21.22 -12.06
C ARG A 145 -1.62 -20.61 -13.01
N ASP A 146 -2.36 -21.43 -13.72
CA ASP A 146 -3.62 -21.02 -14.34
C ASP A 146 -4.68 -20.82 -13.24
N PHE A 147 -5.09 -19.57 -13.03
CA PHE A 147 -6.09 -19.19 -12.03
C PHE A 147 -7.52 -19.16 -12.61
N SER A 148 -7.74 -19.55 -13.88
CA SER A 148 -9.05 -19.55 -14.49
C SER A 148 -10.05 -20.39 -13.70
N GLY A 149 -11.27 -19.87 -13.53
CA GLY A 149 -12.32 -20.48 -12.74
C GLY A 149 -12.38 -20.05 -11.28
N ILE A 150 -11.36 -19.31 -10.79
CA ILE A 150 -11.38 -18.77 -9.42
C ILE A 150 -12.46 -17.71 -9.21
N GLU A 151 -12.82 -16.98 -10.27
CA GLU A 151 -13.90 -16.00 -10.29
C GLU A 151 -15.29 -16.60 -9.97
N LEU A 152 -15.37 -17.92 -10.04
CA LEU A 152 -16.60 -18.68 -9.82
C LEU A 152 -16.72 -19.23 -8.39
N TRP A 153 -15.72 -18.98 -7.56
CA TRP A 153 -15.72 -19.46 -6.18
C TRP A 153 -16.77 -18.76 -5.34
N ASP A 154 -17.49 -19.52 -4.56
CA ASP A 154 -18.31 -19.00 -3.47
C ASP A 154 -17.41 -18.80 -2.25
N VAL A 155 -17.17 -17.52 -1.92
CA VAL A 155 -16.34 -17.11 -0.78
C VAL A 155 -17.17 -16.49 0.35
N SER A 156 -18.52 -16.55 0.23
CA SER A 156 -19.44 -15.88 1.15
C SER A 156 -19.36 -16.39 2.61
N ASN A 157 -18.82 -17.57 2.82
CA ASN A 157 -18.60 -18.12 4.18
C ASN A 157 -17.15 -17.91 4.69
N VAL A 158 -16.28 -17.28 3.89
CA VAL A 158 -14.88 -17.11 4.26
C VAL A 158 -14.71 -15.99 5.28
N THR A 159 -13.98 -16.29 6.34
CA THR A 159 -13.66 -15.31 7.40
C THR A 159 -12.17 -14.94 7.44
N ASN A 160 -11.31 -15.73 6.78
CA ASN A 160 -9.86 -15.55 6.80
C ASN A 160 -9.26 -15.74 5.42
N MET A 161 -8.64 -14.66 4.88
CA MET A 161 -7.90 -14.64 3.61
C MET A 161 -6.41 -14.26 3.79
N GLU A 162 -5.86 -14.42 5.02
CA GLU A 162 -4.46 -14.10 5.33
C GLU A 162 -3.51 -14.71 4.31
N CYS A 163 -2.63 -13.89 3.72
CA CYS A 163 -1.59 -14.32 2.76
C CYS A 163 -2.12 -15.14 1.56
N MET A 164 -3.40 -15.03 1.18
CA MET A 164 -3.99 -15.92 0.15
C MET A 164 -3.21 -15.88 -1.17
N PHE A 165 -2.79 -14.71 -1.60
CA PHE A 165 -2.01 -14.47 -2.83
C PHE A 165 -0.63 -13.84 -2.55
N TYR A 166 -0.08 -14.08 -1.36
CA TYR A 166 1.24 -13.60 -0.95
C TYR A 166 2.32 -14.08 -1.94
N LYS A 167 3.13 -13.14 -2.49
CA LYS A 167 4.16 -13.44 -3.51
C LYS A 167 3.61 -14.27 -4.68
N SER A 168 2.46 -13.88 -5.21
CA SER A 168 1.76 -14.57 -6.29
C SER A 168 1.73 -13.71 -7.57
N SER A 169 1.70 -14.37 -8.73
CA SER A 169 1.44 -13.72 -10.02
C SER A 169 -0.05 -13.52 -10.30
N PHE A 170 -0.90 -13.74 -9.29
CA PHE A 170 -2.35 -13.60 -9.42
C PHE A 170 -2.76 -12.20 -9.83
N ASN A 171 -3.58 -12.08 -10.87
CA ASN A 171 -4.18 -10.82 -11.34
C ASN A 171 -5.50 -11.07 -12.11
N GLN A 172 -6.36 -11.98 -11.61
CA GLN A 172 -7.68 -12.22 -12.20
C GLN A 172 -8.73 -11.32 -11.55
N ASP A 173 -9.80 -11.04 -12.30
CA ASP A 173 -10.96 -10.33 -11.78
C ASP A 173 -11.70 -11.18 -10.74
N ILE A 174 -11.82 -10.64 -9.54
CA ILE A 174 -12.52 -11.21 -8.39
C ILE A 174 -13.49 -10.18 -7.79
N SER A 175 -13.89 -9.18 -8.56
CA SER A 175 -14.83 -8.13 -8.14
C SER A 175 -16.21 -8.66 -7.71
N SER A 176 -16.57 -9.85 -8.21
CA SER A 176 -17.83 -10.53 -7.87
C SER A 176 -17.82 -11.32 -6.55
N TRP A 177 -16.66 -11.42 -5.89
CA TRP A 177 -16.58 -12.14 -4.62
C TRP A 177 -17.35 -11.44 -3.52
N ASP A 178 -18.18 -12.18 -2.80
CA ASP A 178 -18.81 -11.74 -1.55
C ASP A 178 -17.85 -11.93 -0.39
N VAL A 179 -17.12 -10.86 -0.02
CA VAL A 179 -16.14 -10.86 1.07
C VAL A 179 -16.70 -10.32 2.38
N SER A 180 -18.03 -10.12 2.46
CA SER A 180 -18.69 -9.44 3.58
C SER A 180 -18.51 -10.12 4.94
N ASN A 181 -18.13 -11.41 4.97
CA ASN A 181 -17.85 -12.13 6.21
C ASN A 181 -16.35 -12.18 6.57
N VAL A 182 -15.46 -11.65 5.72
CA VAL A 182 -14.01 -11.71 5.96
C VAL A 182 -13.61 -10.75 7.08
N LYS A 183 -12.82 -11.25 8.02
CA LYS A 183 -12.26 -10.49 9.15
C LYS A 183 -10.78 -10.21 9.03
N ASN A 184 -10.06 -11.08 8.36
CA ASN A 184 -8.60 -10.98 8.20
C ASN A 184 -8.22 -11.04 6.73
N MET A 185 -7.64 -9.93 6.22
CA MET A 185 -7.06 -9.80 4.88
C MET A 185 -5.55 -9.51 4.93
N SER A 186 -4.91 -9.74 6.10
CA SER A 186 -3.49 -9.40 6.27
C SER A 186 -2.61 -10.08 5.22
N SER A 187 -1.73 -9.29 4.61
CA SER A 187 -0.80 -9.73 3.57
C SER A 187 -1.43 -10.44 2.36
N MET A 188 -2.73 -10.24 2.10
CA MET A 188 -3.46 -11.00 1.05
C MET A 188 -2.78 -10.86 -0.31
N PHE A 189 -2.33 -9.67 -0.67
CA PHE A 189 -1.67 -9.36 -1.94
C PHE A 189 -0.23 -8.86 -1.76
N TYR A 190 0.43 -9.25 -0.68
CA TYR A 190 1.83 -8.91 -0.39
C TYR A 190 2.75 -9.34 -1.54
N GLU A 191 3.57 -8.41 -2.09
CA GLU A 191 4.46 -8.63 -3.26
C GLU A 191 3.76 -9.32 -4.45
N SER A 192 2.46 -9.10 -4.62
CA SER A 192 1.69 -9.70 -5.71
C SER A 192 1.61 -8.78 -6.93
N SER A 193 1.16 -9.34 -8.06
CA SER A 193 0.91 -8.58 -9.29
C SER A 193 -0.53 -8.08 -9.39
N PHE A 194 -1.33 -8.24 -8.32
CA PHE A 194 -2.76 -7.93 -8.32
C PHE A 194 -3.00 -6.43 -8.49
N ASN A 195 -3.83 -6.06 -9.48
CA ASN A 195 -4.27 -4.69 -9.74
C ASN A 195 -5.65 -4.65 -10.39
N GLN A 196 -6.59 -5.51 -9.98
CA GLN A 196 -7.96 -5.49 -10.49
C GLN A 196 -8.87 -4.63 -9.61
N ASP A 197 -9.98 -4.16 -10.19
CA ASP A 197 -10.98 -3.35 -9.50
C ASP A 197 -11.72 -4.19 -8.43
N ILE A 198 -11.62 -3.76 -7.19
CA ILE A 198 -12.26 -4.38 -6.02
C ILE A 198 -13.05 -3.36 -5.20
N ARG A 199 -13.42 -2.21 -5.80
CA ARG A 199 -14.20 -1.16 -5.11
C ARG A 199 -15.55 -1.64 -4.61
N SER A 200 -16.12 -2.70 -5.23
CA SER A 200 -17.41 -3.29 -4.86
C SER A 200 -17.36 -4.19 -3.63
N TRP A 201 -16.18 -4.49 -3.12
CA TRP A 201 -16.05 -5.37 -1.96
C TRP A 201 -16.64 -4.71 -0.70
N ASP A 202 -17.49 -5.44 -0.01
CA ASP A 202 -17.93 -5.10 1.34
C ASP A 202 -16.86 -5.57 2.35
N VAL A 203 -16.03 -4.65 2.81
CA VAL A 203 -14.94 -4.91 3.77
C VAL A 203 -15.31 -4.48 5.20
N SER A 204 -16.59 -4.14 5.44
CA SER A 204 -17.05 -3.58 6.70
C SER A 204 -16.83 -4.46 7.93
N ASN A 205 -16.62 -5.77 7.75
CA ASN A 205 -16.31 -6.70 8.85
C ASN A 205 -14.79 -6.97 9.01
N VAL A 206 -13.94 -6.38 8.17
CA VAL A 206 -12.49 -6.60 8.25
C VAL A 206 -11.89 -5.85 9.43
N THR A 207 -11.09 -6.53 10.23
CA THR A 207 -10.40 -5.95 11.39
C THR A 207 -8.89 -5.84 11.20
N ASP A 208 -8.30 -6.63 10.31
CA ASP A 208 -6.86 -6.63 10.02
C ASP A 208 -6.59 -6.57 8.52
N MET A 209 -6.02 -5.44 8.07
CA MET A 209 -5.56 -5.19 6.70
C MET A 209 -4.02 -5.01 6.63
N SER A 210 -3.30 -5.44 7.68
CA SER A 210 -1.86 -5.25 7.74
C SER A 210 -1.16 -5.86 6.52
N ASN A 211 -0.26 -5.09 5.91
CA ASN A 211 0.56 -5.47 4.75
C ASN A 211 -0.26 -5.95 3.53
N MET A 212 -1.56 -5.61 3.43
CA MET A 212 -2.45 -6.18 2.41
C MET A 212 -1.90 -5.99 0.99
N PHE A 213 -1.38 -4.82 0.68
CA PHE A 213 -0.80 -4.49 -0.63
C PHE A 213 0.70 -4.18 -0.58
N LEU A 214 1.41 -4.61 0.47
CA LEU A 214 2.83 -4.31 0.66
C LEU A 214 3.65 -4.77 -0.56
N VAL A 215 4.43 -3.84 -1.17
CA VAL A 215 5.26 -4.07 -2.39
C VAL A 215 4.44 -4.64 -3.56
N SER A 216 3.17 -4.28 -3.67
CA SER A 216 2.32 -4.72 -4.78
C SER A 216 2.18 -3.65 -5.86
N SER A 217 1.64 -4.05 -7.02
CA SER A 217 1.32 -3.13 -8.11
C SER A 217 -0.06 -2.47 -7.96
N PHE A 218 -0.72 -2.65 -6.82
CA PHE A 218 -2.10 -2.20 -6.60
C PHE A 218 -2.22 -0.69 -6.65
N ASN A 219 -3.11 -0.20 -7.53
CA ASN A 219 -3.42 1.22 -7.70
C ASN A 219 -4.87 1.42 -8.18
N GLN A 220 -5.83 0.70 -7.59
CA GLN A 220 -7.25 0.89 -7.91
C GLN A 220 -7.92 1.74 -6.83
N ASP A 221 -8.99 2.44 -7.24
CA ASP A 221 -9.80 3.26 -6.34
C ASP A 221 -10.58 2.37 -5.36
N ILE A 222 -10.35 2.58 -4.08
CA ILE A 222 -11.01 1.90 -2.95
C ILE A 222 -11.56 2.93 -1.94
N SER A 223 -11.80 4.16 -2.37
CA SER A 223 -12.32 5.24 -1.53
C SER A 223 -13.69 4.91 -0.90
N SER A 224 -14.47 4.04 -1.55
CA SER A 224 -15.79 3.61 -1.08
C SER A 224 -15.77 2.53 0.00
N TRP A 225 -14.60 2.01 0.37
CA TRP A 225 -14.53 0.98 1.40
C TRP A 225 -14.93 1.49 2.78
N ASP A 226 -15.77 0.75 3.48
CA ASP A 226 -16.02 0.95 4.90
C ASP A 226 -14.94 0.24 5.72
N VAL A 227 -13.99 1.01 6.24
CA VAL A 227 -12.86 0.53 7.04
C VAL A 227 -13.06 0.78 8.55
N SER A 228 -14.27 1.16 8.96
CA SER A 228 -14.57 1.60 10.33
C SER A 228 -14.29 0.54 11.40
N ASN A 229 -14.23 -0.74 11.06
CA ASN A 229 -13.89 -1.81 11.98
C ASN A 229 -12.40 -2.23 11.94
N VAL A 230 -11.59 -1.61 11.07
CA VAL A 230 -10.16 -1.97 10.97
C VAL A 230 -9.38 -1.42 12.16
N THR A 231 -8.61 -2.29 12.79
CA THR A 231 -7.75 -1.93 13.94
C THR A 231 -6.27 -1.90 13.59
N ASN A 232 -5.87 -2.55 12.49
CA ASN A 232 -4.48 -2.67 12.08
C ASN A 232 -4.33 -2.43 10.58
N MET A 233 -3.62 -1.33 10.22
CA MET A 233 -3.26 -0.94 8.86
C MET A 233 -1.74 -0.91 8.62
N GLN A 234 -0.96 -1.58 9.49
CA GLN A 234 0.49 -1.63 9.35
C GLN A 234 0.91 -1.99 7.93
N GLY A 235 1.78 -1.18 7.30
CA GLY A 235 2.39 -1.45 6.01
C GLY A 235 1.42 -1.64 4.84
N MET A 236 0.14 -1.24 4.96
CA MET A 236 -0.91 -1.57 3.97
C MET A 236 -0.53 -1.15 2.56
N PHE A 237 0.09 0.02 2.40
CA PHE A 237 0.52 0.58 1.11
C PHE A 237 2.04 0.79 1.01
N TYR A 238 2.82 0.06 1.81
CA TYR A 238 4.28 0.13 1.75
C TYR A 238 4.81 -0.21 0.35
N ARG A 239 5.60 0.70 -0.26
CA ARG A 239 6.15 0.55 -1.64
C ARG A 239 5.09 0.24 -2.69
N THR A 240 3.95 0.91 -2.64
CA THR A 240 2.92 0.83 -3.68
C THR A 240 2.81 2.13 -4.46
N PRO A 241 2.28 2.10 -5.70
CA PRO A 241 1.95 3.30 -6.46
C PRO A 241 0.63 3.94 -6.04
N PHE A 242 -0.04 3.44 -4.99
CA PHE A 242 -1.35 3.88 -4.54
C PHE A 242 -1.35 5.37 -4.16
N ASN A 243 -2.22 6.16 -4.80
CA ASN A 243 -2.38 7.59 -4.54
C ASN A 243 -3.82 8.09 -4.78
N HIS A 244 -4.83 7.26 -4.46
CA HIS A 244 -6.24 7.68 -4.54
C HIS A 244 -6.68 8.38 -3.27
N ASP A 245 -7.73 9.22 -3.40
CA ASP A 245 -8.34 9.92 -2.27
C ASP A 245 -9.04 8.92 -1.33
N ILE A 246 -8.61 8.91 -0.09
CA ILE A 246 -9.15 8.10 1.01
C ILE A 246 -9.51 8.95 2.23
N SER A 247 -9.73 10.25 2.02
CA SER A 247 -10.12 11.20 3.07
C SER A 247 -11.42 10.82 3.78
N SER A 248 -12.30 10.08 3.08
CA SER A 248 -13.59 9.60 3.60
C SER A 248 -13.49 8.36 4.52
N TRP A 249 -12.33 7.74 4.65
CA TRP A 249 -12.17 6.57 5.50
C TRP A 249 -12.35 6.92 6.97
N ASP A 250 -13.18 6.17 7.66
CA ASP A 250 -13.26 6.19 9.13
C ASP A 250 -12.16 5.29 9.71
N VAL A 251 -11.07 5.91 10.18
CA VAL A 251 -9.92 5.22 10.77
C VAL A 251 -9.92 5.28 12.30
N SER A 252 -11.02 5.73 12.91
CA SER A 252 -11.12 6.00 14.34
C SER A 252 -10.86 4.77 15.24
N ASN A 253 -10.99 3.55 14.72
CA ASN A 253 -10.66 2.34 15.45
C ASN A 253 -9.23 1.81 15.22
N VAL A 254 -8.46 2.46 14.33
CA VAL A 254 -7.09 2.00 14.02
C VAL A 254 -6.15 2.30 15.19
N THR A 255 -5.40 1.29 15.59
CA THR A 255 -4.39 1.40 16.66
C THR A 255 -2.96 1.31 16.17
N ASN A 256 -2.74 0.81 14.96
CA ASN A 256 -1.42 0.61 14.36
C ASN A 256 -1.40 1.05 12.90
N MET A 257 -0.63 2.10 12.58
CA MET A 257 -0.38 2.62 11.23
C MET A 257 1.09 2.55 10.84
N GLN A 258 1.90 1.72 11.54
CA GLN A 258 3.33 1.58 11.26
C GLN A 258 3.60 1.36 9.77
N GLY A 259 4.45 2.20 9.17
CA GLY A 259 4.90 2.05 7.78
C GLY A 259 3.81 2.09 6.71
N MET A 260 2.61 2.60 7.01
CA MET A 260 1.44 2.49 6.11
C MET A 260 1.71 3.05 4.72
N PHE A 261 2.39 4.18 4.61
CA PHE A 261 2.75 4.85 3.35
C PHE A 261 4.26 4.98 3.15
N SER A 262 5.04 4.14 3.81
CA SER A 262 6.50 4.14 3.68
C SER A 262 6.92 3.81 2.25
N HIS A 263 7.95 4.52 1.72
CA HIS A 263 8.45 4.39 0.34
C HIS A 263 7.34 4.55 -0.73
N SER A 264 6.33 5.38 -0.47
CA SER A 264 5.21 5.55 -1.39
C SER A 264 5.13 6.98 -1.94
N SER A 265 4.43 7.14 -3.08
CA SER A 265 4.10 8.43 -3.67
C SER A 265 2.79 9.01 -3.14
N PHE A 266 2.19 8.42 -2.11
CA PHE A 266 0.93 8.88 -1.53
C PHE A 266 1.07 10.32 -1.02
N ASN A 267 0.18 11.20 -1.49
CA ASN A 267 0.16 12.61 -1.09
C ASN A 267 -1.26 13.20 -1.16
N GLN A 268 -2.29 12.42 -0.79
CA GLN A 268 -3.66 12.92 -0.70
C GLN A 268 -3.93 13.52 0.68
N ASP A 269 -4.92 14.42 0.74
CA ASP A 269 -5.35 15.05 1.99
C ASP A 269 -6.02 14.00 2.90
N ILE A 270 -5.46 13.83 4.10
CA ILE A 270 -5.96 12.96 5.16
C ILE A 270 -6.10 13.72 6.48
N SER A 271 -6.21 15.06 6.42
CA SER A 271 -6.37 15.93 7.60
C SER A 271 -7.62 15.62 8.40
N SER A 272 -8.64 15.05 7.75
CA SER A 272 -9.93 14.67 8.36
C SER A 272 -9.88 13.37 9.17
N TRP A 273 -8.79 12.61 9.11
CA TRP A 273 -8.71 11.32 9.82
C TRP A 273 -8.71 11.50 11.34
N ASP A 274 -9.56 10.76 12.02
CA ASP A 274 -9.48 10.60 13.47
C ASP A 274 -8.45 9.53 13.83
N VAL A 275 -7.26 9.99 14.23
CA VAL A 275 -6.14 9.12 14.60
C VAL A 275 -5.98 8.98 16.12
N SER A 276 -6.96 9.44 16.89
CA SER A 276 -6.88 9.52 18.36
C SER A 276 -6.66 8.19 19.07
N ASN A 277 -6.94 7.06 18.44
CA ASN A 277 -6.69 5.74 19.00
C ASN A 277 -5.35 5.11 18.55
N VAL A 278 -4.62 5.77 17.65
CA VAL A 278 -3.34 5.22 17.14
C VAL A 278 -2.25 5.26 18.22
N LYS A 279 -1.54 4.15 18.37
CA LYS A 279 -0.43 3.97 19.34
C LYS A 279 0.92 3.87 18.67
N ASN A 280 0.96 3.45 17.41
CA ASN A 280 2.19 3.29 16.64
C ASN A 280 2.03 3.93 15.26
N MET A 281 2.87 4.96 14.99
CA MET A 281 3.01 5.65 13.71
C MET A 281 4.44 5.52 13.16
N SER A 282 5.26 4.62 13.71
CA SER A 282 6.65 4.50 13.27
C SER A 282 6.74 4.24 11.76
N SER A 283 7.70 4.91 11.11
CA SER A 283 7.95 4.81 9.67
C SER A 283 6.75 5.14 8.77
N MET A 284 5.67 5.78 9.25
CA MET A 284 4.41 5.93 8.48
C MET A 284 4.63 6.60 7.13
N PHE A 285 5.51 7.59 7.06
CA PHE A 285 5.85 8.35 5.86
C PHE A 285 7.36 8.29 5.53
N TYR A 286 8.05 7.25 5.96
CA TYR A 286 9.47 7.05 5.68
C TYR A 286 9.72 6.95 4.16
N GLU A 287 10.73 7.71 3.64
CA GLU A 287 11.03 7.83 2.20
C GLU A 287 9.78 8.14 1.34
N SER A 288 8.89 9.02 1.80
CA SER A 288 7.61 9.31 1.16
C SER A 288 7.55 10.73 0.63
N SER A 289 6.73 10.96 -0.41
CA SER A 289 6.44 12.29 -0.96
C SER A 289 5.37 13.05 -0.18
N PHE A 290 4.87 12.50 0.92
CA PHE A 290 3.76 13.08 1.69
C PHE A 290 4.14 14.44 2.28
N ASN A 291 3.29 15.46 2.01
CA ASN A 291 3.47 16.80 2.54
C ASN A 291 2.14 17.54 2.70
N GLN A 292 1.06 16.82 3.08
CA GLN A 292 -0.23 17.45 3.39
C GLN A 292 -0.30 17.88 4.86
N ASP A 293 -1.19 18.85 5.14
CA ASP A 293 -1.40 19.34 6.50
C ASP A 293 -2.08 18.27 7.37
N ILE A 294 -1.40 17.90 8.45
CA ILE A 294 -1.88 16.97 9.48
C ILE A 294 -1.76 17.57 10.89
N GLY A 295 -1.63 18.89 10.97
CA GLY A 295 -1.53 19.59 12.25
C GLY A 295 -2.76 19.41 13.16
N SER A 296 -3.93 19.10 12.58
CA SER A 296 -5.17 18.81 13.32
C SER A 296 -5.25 17.44 13.97
N TRP A 297 -4.33 16.53 13.68
CA TRP A 297 -4.36 15.17 14.22
C TRP A 297 -4.20 15.15 15.75
N ASP A 298 -5.07 14.40 16.43
CA ASP A 298 -4.88 14.07 17.84
C ASP A 298 -3.93 12.86 17.97
N VAL A 299 -2.67 13.14 18.25
CA VAL A 299 -1.61 12.12 18.41
C VAL A 299 -1.34 11.79 19.87
N SER A 300 -2.20 12.24 20.80
CA SER A 300 -1.98 12.14 22.25
C SER A 300 -1.82 10.70 22.79
N ASN A 301 -2.28 9.69 22.05
CA ASN A 301 -2.12 8.28 22.42
C ASN A 301 -0.92 7.59 21.75
N VAL A 302 -0.20 8.28 20.85
CA VAL A 302 0.96 7.71 20.16
C VAL A 302 2.13 7.54 21.11
N ARG A 303 2.82 6.42 21.02
CA ARG A 303 4.01 6.06 21.84
C ARG A 303 5.27 5.93 21.00
N ASP A 304 5.14 5.57 19.75
CA ASP A 304 6.26 5.32 18.84
C ASP A 304 6.03 6.12 17.54
N MET A 305 6.92 7.12 17.33
CA MET A 305 7.01 7.96 16.14
C MET A 305 8.38 7.80 15.45
N SER A 306 9.14 6.75 15.80
CA SER A 306 10.45 6.52 15.22
C SER A 306 10.38 6.43 13.69
N TRP A 307 11.35 7.05 12.98
CA TRP A 307 11.46 7.00 11.52
C TRP A 307 10.26 7.62 10.76
N MET A 308 9.33 8.31 11.45
CA MET A 308 8.03 8.68 10.85
C MET A 308 8.18 9.50 9.58
N PHE A 309 9.12 10.42 9.54
CA PHE A 309 9.39 11.31 8.40
C PHE A 309 10.85 11.20 7.90
N LEU A 310 11.57 10.14 8.23
CA LEU A 310 12.94 9.93 7.75
C LEU A 310 12.95 9.95 6.21
N ASP A 311 13.89 10.72 5.60
CA ASP A 311 14.01 10.87 4.15
C ASP A 311 12.71 11.30 3.42
N SER A 312 11.82 12.00 4.13
CA SER A 312 10.50 12.41 3.62
C SER A 312 10.51 13.87 3.15
N SER A 313 9.51 14.24 2.32
CA SER A 313 9.30 15.64 1.88
C SER A 313 8.51 16.46 2.89
N PHE A 314 8.14 15.92 4.04
CA PHE A 314 7.25 16.56 5.00
C PHE A 314 7.86 17.81 5.65
N ASN A 315 7.10 18.93 5.60
CA ASN A 315 7.48 20.19 6.24
C ASN A 315 6.24 21.04 6.63
N GLN A 316 5.16 20.41 7.10
CA GLN A 316 3.98 21.12 7.57
C GLN A 316 4.06 21.42 9.06
N ASP A 317 3.25 22.38 9.52
CA ASP A 317 3.18 22.78 10.92
C ASP A 317 2.49 21.68 11.76
N ILE A 318 3.20 21.16 12.75
CA ILE A 318 2.75 20.17 13.72
C ILE A 318 2.99 20.63 15.15
N SER A 319 3.13 21.93 15.37
CA SER A 319 3.36 22.54 16.68
C SER A 319 2.24 22.26 17.69
N SER A 320 1.02 21.97 17.20
CA SER A 320 -0.16 21.64 18.01
C SER A 320 -0.20 20.21 18.52
N TRP A 321 0.68 19.33 18.06
CA TRP A 321 0.66 17.92 18.46
C TRP A 321 0.97 17.74 19.94
N ASP A 322 0.13 16.98 20.64
CA ASP A 322 0.43 16.48 21.99
C ASP A 322 1.26 15.20 21.90
N VAL A 323 2.57 15.34 22.03
CA VAL A 323 3.53 14.23 21.99
C VAL A 323 3.90 13.71 23.38
N SER A 324 3.15 14.10 24.42
CA SER A 324 3.50 13.83 25.82
C SER A 324 3.56 12.35 26.20
N ASN A 325 2.97 11.46 25.40
CA ASN A 325 3.04 10.01 25.60
C ASN A 325 4.07 9.29 24.71
N VAL A 326 4.78 10.03 23.83
CA VAL A 326 5.77 9.44 22.94
C VAL A 326 7.02 9.05 23.74
N THR A 327 7.52 7.85 23.49
CA THR A 327 8.73 7.32 24.16
C THR A 327 9.90 7.14 23.20
N ASP A 328 9.64 7.02 21.89
CA ASP A 328 10.65 6.83 20.84
C ASP A 328 10.40 7.82 19.69
N MET A 329 11.38 8.72 19.48
CA MET A 329 11.43 9.68 18.37
C MET A 329 12.71 9.50 17.52
N SER A 330 13.36 8.34 17.65
CA SER A 330 14.60 8.08 16.91
C SER A 330 14.38 8.24 15.39
N PHE A 331 15.32 8.90 14.71
CA PHE A 331 15.29 9.16 13.25
C PHE A 331 14.08 9.95 12.75
N MET A 332 13.21 10.50 13.60
CA MET A 332 11.92 11.05 13.17
C MET A 332 12.04 12.09 12.06
N PHE A 333 13.04 12.95 12.10
CA PHE A 333 13.32 14.00 11.14
C PHE A 333 14.76 13.91 10.58
N SER A 334 15.30 12.73 10.46
CA SER A 334 16.61 12.54 9.83
C SER A 334 16.51 12.76 8.33
N ASN A 335 17.42 13.60 7.77
CA ASN A 335 17.49 13.98 6.37
C ASN A 335 16.24 14.64 5.72
N PRO A 336 15.22 15.19 6.44
CA PRO A 336 14.18 15.96 5.79
C PRO A 336 14.48 17.45 5.73
N SER A 337 13.72 18.16 4.92
CA SER A 337 13.70 19.64 4.91
C SER A 337 12.89 20.23 6.10
N PHE A 338 12.54 19.44 7.08
CA PHE A 338 11.72 19.87 8.22
C PHE A 338 12.43 20.92 9.06
N ASN A 339 11.78 22.07 9.23
CA ASN A 339 12.29 23.17 10.06
C ASN A 339 11.15 24.00 10.68
N GLN A 340 10.03 23.34 11.07
CA GLN A 340 8.93 24.00 11.74
C GLN A 340 9.20 24.12 13.25
N ASP A 341 8.55 25.09 13.89
CA ASP A 341 8.65 25.31 15.33
C ASP A 341 7.94 24.19 16.10
N ILE A 342 8.68 23.46 16.90
CA ILE A 342 8.20 22.39 17.78
C ILE A 342 8.62 22.64 19.24
N SER A 343 8.92 23.90 19.59
CA SER A 343 9.35 24.29 20.94
C SER A 343 8.29 24.00 22.01
N SER A 344 7.00 23.95 21.60
CA SER A 344 5.87 23.65 22.48
C SER A 344 5.72 22.17 22.87
N TRP A 345 6.45 21.27 22.21
CA TRP A 345 6.32 19.84 22.47
C TRP A 345 6.76 19.45 23.88
N ASN A 346 5.93 18.66 24.54
CA ASN A 346 6.30 18.00 25.79
C ASN A 346 6.97 16.66 25.50
N VAL A 347 8.31 16.63 25.54
CA VAL A 347 9.12 15.44 25.25
C VAL A 347 9.58 14.70 26.53
N SER A 348 9.00 15.03 27.68
CA SER A 348 9.47 14.53 28.97
C SER A 348 9.39 13.01 29.15
N ASN A 349 8.64 12.28 28.32
CA ASN A 349 8.57 10.83 28.35
C ASN A 349 9.48 10.15 27.27
N VAL A 350 10.15 10.93 26.44
CA VAL A 350 11.01 10.37 25.39
C VAL A 350 12.27 9.77 26.00
N THR A 351 12.61 8.57 25.58
CA THR A 351 13.81 7.84 26.04
C THR A 351 14.87 7.68 24.96
N ASP A 352 14.46 7.72 23.68
CA ASP A 352 15.35 7.63 22.51
C ASP A 352 15.10 8.78 21.54
N MET A 353 16.13 9.60 21.30
CA MET A 353 16.20 10.68 20.32
C MET A 353 17.37 10.50 19.35
N SER A 354 17.90 9.26 19.24
CA SER A 354 19.02 8.99 18.33
C SER A 354 18.68 9.40 16.89
N GLU A 355 19.62 10.06 16.23
CA GLU A 355 19.53 10.53 14.85
C GLU A 355 18.29 11.40 14.51
N MET A 356 17.56 11.92 15.51
CA MET A 356 16.28 12.63 15.30
C MET A 356 16.39 13.77 14.30
N PHE A 357 17.50 14.52 14.26
CA PHE A 357 17.76 15.61 13.34
C PHE A 357 19.07 15.43 12.57
N SER A 358 19.54 14.21 12.40
CA SER A 358 20.73 13.89 11.63
C SER A 358 20.53 14.28 10.17
N GLU A 359 21.54 14.94 9.56
CA GLU A 359 21.50 15.42 8.17
C GLU A 359 20.30 16.35 7.83
N SER A 360 19.60 16.85 8.85
CA SER A 360 18.38 17.65 8.76
C SER A 360 18.72 19.15 8.63
N SER A 361 17.78 19.94 8.10
CA SER A 361 17.89 21.42 8.09
C SER A 361 17.35 22.08 9.37
N PHE A 362 16.96 21.31 10.36
CA PHE A 362 16.34 21.80 11.60
C PHE A 362 17.26 22.71 12.39
N ASN A 363 16.76 23.91 12.76
CA ASN A 363 17.49 24.86 13.59
C ASN A 363 16.55 25.76 14.43
N GLN A 364 15.40 25.21 14.90
CA GLN A 364 14.48 25.93 15.79
C GLN A 364 14.91 25.79 17.24
N ASP A 365 14.46 26.76 18.08
CA ASP A 365 14.74 26.76 19.51
C ASP A 365 13.98 25.63 20.21
N ILE A 366 14.71 24.75 20.85
CA ILE A 366 14.21 23.63 21.66
C ILE A 366 14.80 23.62 23.07
N SER A 367 15.26 24.80 23.53
CA SER A 367 15.86 24.96 24.87
C SER A 367 14.90 24.63 26.01
N SER A 368 13.58 24.72 25.74
CA SER A 368 12.52 24.42 26.69
C SER A 368 12.24 22.92 26.88
N TRP A 369 12.81 22.05 26.07
CA TRP A 369 12.54 20.62 26.14
C TRP A 369 13.07 20.01 27.43
N ASP A 370 12.25 19.24 28.13
CA ASP A 370 12.66 18.38 29.25
C ASP A 370 13.16 17.04 28.67
N VAL A 371 14.48 16.91 28.59
CA VAL A 371 15.17 15.72 28.07
C VAL A 371 15.67 14.80 29.20
N SER A 372 15.22 15.02 30.42
CA SER A 372 15.76 14.34 31.63
C SER A 372 15.56 12.82 31.63
N ASN A 373 14.62 12.29 30.80
CA ASN A 373 14.42 10.85 30.66
C ASN A 373 15.13 10.24 29.46
N VAL A 374 15.79 11.05 28.61
CA VAL A 374 16.48 10.54 27.44
C VAL A 374 17.73 9.76 27.83
N THR A 375 17.87 8.58 27.23
CA THR A 375 19.02 7.69 27.47
C THR A 375 19.94 7.56 26.26
N ASN A 376 19.42 7.86 25.05
CA ASN A 376 20.16 7.77 23.78
C ASN A 376 19.95 9.05 22.96
N MET A 377 21.05 9.76 22.69
CA MET A 377 21.13 10.95 21.82
C MET A 377 22.20 10.76 20.73
N SER A 378 22.58 9.50 20.42
CA SER A 378 23.61 9.24 19.42
C SER A 378 23.24 9.88 18.08
N PHE A 379 24.20 10.57 17.44
CA PHE A 379 24.04 11.25 16.16
C PHE A 379 22.88 12.26 16.06
N MET A 380 22.24 12.69 17.16
CA MET A 380 21.00 13.50 17.14
C MET A 380 21.10 14.74 16.23
N PHE A 381 22.21 15.42 16.19
CA PHE A 381 22.49 16.61 15.36
C PHE A 381 23.68 16.40 14.41
N SER A 382 23.99 15.17 14.07
CA SER A 382 25.07 14.85 13.13
C SER A 382 24.81 15.52 11.77
N LYS A 383 25.86 16.20 11.22
CA LYS A 383 25.80 16.92 9.93
C LYS A 383 24.64 17.93 9.81
N SER A 384 24.20 18.48 10.93
CA SER A 384 23.07 19.40 11.04
C SER A 384 23.56 20.86 11.23
N PRO A 385 22.81 21.87 10.72
CA PRO A 385 23.08 23.28 10.99
C PRO A 385 22.65 23.72 12.40
N PHE A 386 22.11 22.82 13.21
CA PHE A 386 21.59 23.15 14.54
C PHE A 386 22.61 23.85 15.39
N ASN A 387 22.26 25.03 15.93
CA ASN A 387 23.14 25.85 16.75
C ASN A 387 22.38 26.68 17.79
N GLN A 388 21.26 26.17 18.34
CA GLN A 388 20.53 26.84 19.42
C GLN A 388 21.12 26.50 20.79
N ASP A 389 20.86 27.37 21.79
CA ASP A 389 21.33 27.18 23.16
C ASP A 389 20.54 26.06 23.86
N ILE A 390 21.22 24.99 24.19
CA ILE A 390 20.68 23.83 24.92
C ILE A 390 21.43 23.59 26.22
N SER A 391 22.08 24.63 26.76
CA SER A 391 22.84 24.56 28.02
C SER A 391 21.95 24.19 29.22
N SER A 392 20.64 24.42 29.12
CA SER A 392 19.64 24.11 30.16
C SER A 392 19.24 22.63 30.24
N TRP A 393 19.59 21.83 29.23
CA TRP A 393 19.18 20.43 29.17
C TRP A 393 19.80 19.61 30.34
N ASP A 394 18.95 18.83 31.04
CA ASP A 394 19.43 17.80 31.97
C ASP A 394 19.72 16.50 31.21
N VAL A 395 20.98 16.27 30.90
CA VAL A 395 21.48 15.10 30.19
C VAL A 395 22.02 14.02 31.14
N SER A 396 21.74 14.12 32.43
CA SER A 396 22.33 13.25 33.47
C SER A 396 21.94 11.77 33.32
N ASN A 397 20.87 11.44 32.59
CA ASN A 397 20.45 10.05 32.33
C ASN A 397 20.96 9.52 30.99
N VAL A 398 21.58 10.35 30.15
CA VAL A 398 22.06 9.92 28.84
C VAL A 398 23.25 8.97 29.00
N ARG A 399 23.23 7.88 28.25
CA ARG A 399 24.26 6.83 28.23
C ARG A 399 25.02 6.80 26.91
N ASP A 400 24.35 7.13 25.83
CA ASP A 400 24.92 7.15 24.47
C ASP A 400 24.76 8.56 23.87
N MET A 401 25.89 9.21 23.59
CA MET A 401 26.03 10.50 22.89
C MET A 401 26.95 10.36 21.66
N TYR A 402 27.23 9.12 21.20
CA TYR A 402 28.19 8.90 20.14
C TYR A 402 27.85 9.75 18.91
N GLY A 403 28.79 10.56 18.46
CA GLY A 403 28.63 11.39 17.28
C GLY A 403 27.50 12.42 17.34
N MET A 404 26.96 12.79 18.52
CA MET A 404 25.80 13.70 18.65
C MET A 404 25.92 14.96 17.80
N PHE A 405 27.12 15.55 17.70
CA PHE A 405 27.43 16.74 16.90
C PHE A 405 28.46 16.46 15.81
N TYR A 406 28.56 15.22 15.33
CA TYR A 406 29.51 14.85 14.28
C TYR A 406 29.28 15.68 13.01
N GLU A 407 30.33 16.37 12.52
CA GLU A 407 30.23 17.27 11.34
C GLU A 407 29.14 18.35 11.42
N SER A 408 28.68 18.74 12.63
CA SER A 408 27.63 19.75 12.79
C SER A 408 28.20 21.16 12.94
N SER A 409 27.31 22.17 12.83
CA SER A 409 27.66 23.58 13.06
C SER A 409 27.59 24.00 14.53
N PHE A 410 27.26 23.09 15.45
CA PHE A 410 27.03 23.39 16.86
C PHE A 410 28.28 23.92 17.54
N ASN A 411 28.14 25.09 18.22
CA ASN A 411 29.25 25.73 18.94
C ASN A 411 28.80 26.43 20.23
N GLN A 412 27.63 26.08 20.79
CA GLN A 412 27.14 26.67 22.03
C GLN A 412 27.84 26.07 23.23
N ASP A 413 27.81 26.80 24.39
CA ASP A 413 28.42 26.37 25.65
C ASP A 413 27.55 25.31 26.32
N ILE A 414 28.09 24.11 26.50
CA ILE A 414 27.46 22.97 27.17
C ILE A 414 28.28 22.53 28.41
N SER A 415 29.11 23.40 28.94
CA SER A 415 29.95 23.10 30.09
C SER A 415 29.15 22.77 31.36
N SER A 416 27.86 23.12 31.41
CA SER A 416 26.92 22.80 32.50
C SER A 416 26.45 21.34 32.50
N TRP A 417 26.64 20.61 31.40
CA TRP A 417 26.10 19.26 31.27
C TRP A 417 26.79 18.25 32.21
N ASN A 418 25.97 17.46 32.91
CA ASN A 418 26.44 16.32 33.68
C ASN A 418 26.50 15.07 32.79
N VAL A 419 27.66 14.76 32.25
CA VAL A 419 27.90 13.60 31.37
C VAL A 419 28.47 12.38 32.09
N SER A 420 28.35 12.31 33.44
CA SER A 420 28.97 11.26 34.23
C SER A 420 28.47 9.84 33.94
N ASN A 421 27.25 9.71 33.35
CA ASN A 421 26.65 8.44 33.02
C ASN A 421 26.85 8.04 31.52
N VAL A 422 27.48 8.92 30.74
CA VAL A 422 27.73 8.63 29.29
C VAL A 422 28.82 7.57 29.19
N THR A 423 28.51 6.51 28.50
CA THR A 423 29.44 5.37 28.26
C THR A 423 29.97 5.35 26.83
N ASP A 424 29.29 6.03 25.90
CA ASP A 424 29.65 6.15 24.47
C ASP A 424 29.52 7.62 24.02
N MET A 425 30.66 8.20 23.48
CA MET A 425 30.74 9.63 23.17
C MET A 425 31.47 9.89 21.86
#